data_0764cbbb301144ce2701a7d663e7a5b2
#
_entry.id   0764cbbb301144ce2701a7d663e7a5b2
#
_cell.length_a   1.000
_cell.length_b   1.000
_cell.length_c   1.000
_cell.angle_alpha   90.00
_cell.angle_beta   90.00
_cell.angle_gamma   90.00
#
_symmetry.space_group_name_H-M   'P 1'
#
loop_
_entity.id
_entity.type
_entity.pdbx_description
1 polymer ?
#
loop_
_entity_poly.entity_id
_entity_poly.type
_entity_poly.pdbx_seq_one_letter_code
_entity_poly.pdbx_strand_id
1 'polypeptide(L)'
;MDKKLELYYEKPAWRWEETICLGNGRLGAMVWGVPGKEMLGLNEDSLWSGYERDRTNPEAAESLQEARRLIFEGRCAEAEELIRRQMLGEYGESYLPLGNLNIVYKNLEDSEAFNGGGVQNYRRSLDLEEAVAYVDFDAEGVHYSREMFVTYPGQAILVSLGASEPVMDLVVSLGSLLKCQMKEGPEGLDFRGKCPEHLDPGYIREGEEAVVWGYRGKRFSGKIRVLEGDGKVSVEYGRLWIRGCSRAVLSVEAVRPASLEGDYEAIRKAHVDDYRKIFDSVELYLGEQLEQPTDVRLENLRAGGEDNGLFGLYFQYGRYLMIASSRKGSFPANLQGIWSWQWQAPWSSNWTTNINLEMNYWPAMSCGLEECMEPYFSYVEKLAEHGEHTAAVNYRCRGSVQHHNADAWYTTTPM
;
A
#
# COMPACT_ATOMS: atom_id res chain seq x y z
N MET A 1 13.20 -30.77 8.34
CA MET A 1 12.34 -29.81 9.06
C MET A 1 12.10 -28.69 8.08
N ASP A 2 10.86 -28.51 7.65
CA ASP A 2 10.50 -27.42 6.77
C ASP A 2 10.67 -26.12 7.55
N LYS A 3 11.63 -25.32 7.12
CA LYS A 3 12.00 -24.07 7.79
C LYS A 3 11.10 -22.97 7.24
N LYS A 4 10.03 -22.69 7.96
CA LYS A 4 9.06 -21.67 7.58
C LYS A 4 9.73 -20.29 7.56
N LEU A 5 9.72 -19.61 6.42
CA LEU A 5 10.12 -18.21 6.30
C LEU A 5 8.95 -17.34 6.77
N GLU A 6 8.97 -16.97 8.04
CA GLU A 6 7.86 -16.26 8.69
C GLU A 6 8.36 -15.08 9.52
N LEU A 7 7.71 -13.94 9.36
CA LEU A 7 7.76 -12.86 10.35
C LEU A 7 6.63 -13.11 11.36
N TYR A 8 6.90 -13.13 12.66
CA TYR A 8 5.81 -13.23 13.63
C TYR A 8 6.03 -12.39 14.88
N TYR A 9 4.93 -12.08 15.54
CA TYR A 9 4.84 -11.22 16.72
C TYR A 9 3.81 -11.77 17.69
N GLU A 10 4.03 -11.60 18.98
CA GLU A 10 3.15 -12.01 20.07
C GLU A 10 2.32 -10.85 20.64
N LYS A 11 2.20 -9.78 19.86
CA LYS A 11 1.42 -8.58 20.20
C LYS A 11 0.83 -7.93 18.95
N PRO A 12 -0.30 -7.20 19.06
CA PRO A 12 -0.83 -6.37 17.99
C PRO A 12 0.15 -5.26 17.57
N ALA A 13 -0.03 -4.72 16.37
CA ALA A 13 0.64 -3.49 15.97
C ALA A 13 -0.04 -2.28 16.65
N TRP A 14 0.77 -1.37 17.18
CA TRP A 14 0.33 -0.11 17.76
C TRP A 14 0.78 1.10 16.94
N ARG A 15 1.70 0.87 16.02
CA ARG A 15 2.21 1.87 15.08
C ARG A 15 2.16 1.30 13.68
N TRP A 16 2.11 2.20 12.70
CA TRP A 16 2.06 1.82 11.29
C TRP A 16 3.25 0.92 10.88
N GLU A 17 4.43 1.22 11.38
CA GLU A 17 5.68 0.49 11.08
C GLU A 17 5.68 -0.96 11.61
N GLU A 18 4.75 -1.29 12.50
CA GLU A 18 4.62 -2.63 13.08
C GLU A 18 3.58 -3.47 12.33
N THR A 19 2.82 -2.87 11.39
CA THR A 19 1.80 -3.59 10.64
C THR A 19 2.39 -4.61 9.68
N ILE A 20 1.63 -5.66 9.36
CA ILE A 20 1.99 -6.57 8.29
C ILE A 20 1.44 -6.01 6.99
N CYS A 21 2.34 -5.77 6.03
CA CYS A 21 2.01 -5.28 4.71
C CYS A 21 1.65 -6.44 3.78
N LEU A 22 0.48 -6.40 3.14
CA LEU A 22 0.03 -7.32 2.09
C LEU A 22 -0.18 -6.56 0.79
N GLY A 23 0.04 -7.20 -0.36
CA GLY A 23 -0.16 -6.53 -1.64
C GLY A 23 -0.08 -7.43 -2.85
N ASN A 24 -0.56 -6.91 -4.00
CA ASN A 24 -0.50 -7.56 -5.31
C ASN A 24 0.02 -6.63 -6.43
N GLY A 25 0.78 -5.60 -6.06
CA GLY A 25 1.25 -4.53 -6.95
C GLY A 25 0.26 -3.37 -7.05
N ARG A 26 -1.05 -3.62 -7.03
CA ARG A 26 -2.11 -2.62 -7.17
C ARG A 26 -2.87 -2.33 -5.89
N LEU A 27 -3.38 -3.36 -5.24
CA LEU A 27 -4.04 -3.28 -3.94
C LEU A 27 -3.04 -3.54 -2.83
N GLY A 28 -3.09 -2.75 -1.78
CA GLY A 28 -2.33 -2.93 -0.55
C GLY A 28 -3.25 -3.02 0.66
N ALA A 29 -2.84 -3.80 1.66
CA ALA A 29 -3.48 -3.87 2.96
C ALA A 29 -2.43 -3.91 4.07
N MET A 30 -2.68 -3.20 5.16
CA MET A 30 -1.82 -3.17 6.36
C MET A 30 -2.60 -3.75 7.53
N VAL A 31 -2.16 -4.90 8.05
CA VAL A 31 -2.83 -5.66 9.10
C VAL A 31 -2.33 -5.23 10.48
N TRP A 32 -3.22 -4.79 11.34
CA TRP A 32 -2.89 -4.37 12.71
C TRP A 32 -2.97 -5.51 13.72
N GLY A 33 -3.92 -6.42 13.57
CA GLY A 33 -4.05 -7.61 14.40
C GLY A 33 -4.65 -7.36 15.79
N VAL A 34 -5.40 -6.30 16.00
CA VAL A 34 -6.03 -6.05 17.30
C VAL A 34 -7.19 -7.03 17.52
N PRO A 35 -7.26 -7.79 18.65
CA PRO A 35 -8.21 -8.88 18.85
C PRO A 35 -9.67 -8.51 18.63
N GLY A 36 -10.23 -7.56 19.37
CA GLY A 36 -11.64 -7.20 19.27
C GLY A 36 -11.99 -6.27 18.10
N LYS A 37 -10.99 -5.72 17.40
CA LYS A 37 -11.19 -4.80 16.28
C LYS A 37 -10.04 -4.88 15.28
N GLU A 38 -10.18 -5.67 14.23
CA GLU A 38 -9.22 -5.64 13.15
C GLU A 38 -9.35 -4.36 12.35
N MET A 39 -8.24 -3.77 12.00
CA MET A 39 -8.16 -2.67 11.06
C MET A 39 -7.19 -3.04 9.92
N LEU A 40 -7.69 -2.95 8.69
CA LEU A 40 -6.87 -3.07 7.51
C LEU A 40 -6.75 -1.68 6.87
N GLY A 41 -5.55 -1.09 6.90
CA GLY A 41 -5.26 0.12 6.15
C GLY A 41 -5.16 -0.22 4.66
N LEU A 42 -6.06 0.32 3.85
CA LEU A 42 -6.22 -0.05 2.44
C LEU A 42 -5.59 0.98 1.51
N ASN A 43 -4.91 0.49 0.48
CA ASN A 43 -4.35 1.29 -0.60
C ASN A 43 -4.75 0.73 -1.97
N GLU A 44 -4.77 1.60 -2.95
CA GLU A 44 -4.84 1.26 -4.37
C GLU A 44 -3.91 2.20 -5.15
N ASP A 45 -3.05 1.63 -5.98
CA ASP A 45 -1.87 2.29 -6.59
C ASP A 45 -2.20 3.54 -7.42
N SER A 46 -3.42 3.65 -7.92
CA SER A 46 -3.86 4.75 -8.77
C SER A 46 -4.66 5.84 -8.04
N LEU A 47 -4.79 5.77 -6.71
CA LEU A 47 -5.45 6.82 -5.92
C LEU A 47 -4.46 7.95 -5.59
N TRP A 48 -4.50 8.99 -6.41
CA TRP A 48 -3.69 10.19 -6.29
C TRP A 48 -4.56 11.43 -6.28
N SER A 49 -4.09 12.49 -5.66
CA SER A 49 -4.64 13.82 -5.90
C SER A 49 -4.37 14.25 -7.34
N GLY A 50 -5.04 15.29 -7.79
CA GLY A 50 -4.79 15.86 -9.10
C GLY A 50 -5.57 15.26 -10.24
N TYR A 51 -5.15 15.64 -11.42
CA TYR A 51 -5.62 15.21 -12.73
C TYR A 51 -4.58 15.56 -13.79
N GLU A 52 -4.67 14.92 -14.94
CA GLU A 52 -3.77 15.19 -16.06
C GLU A 52 -3.92 16.65 -16.56
N ARG A 53 -2.81 17.39 -16.58
CA ARG A 53 -2.71 18.77 -17.06
C ARG A 53 -1.29 19.12 -17.44
N ASP A 54 -1.14 20.10 -18.32
CA ASP A 54 0.16 20.70 -18.62
C ASP A 54 0.64 21.52 -17.41
N ARG A 55 1.83 21.21 -16.92
CA ARG A 55 2.50 21.89 -15.80
C ARG A 55 3.80 22.56 -16.22
N THR A 56 4.07 22.60 -17.52
CA THR A 56 5.27 23.28 -18.02
C THR A 56 5.18 24.78 -17.75
N ASN A 57 6.34 25.40 -17.55
CA ASN A 57 6.43 26.85 -17.38
C ASN A 57 6.94 27.47 -18.68
N PRO A 58 6.12 28.14 -19.48
CA PRO A 58 6.53 28.69 -20.77
C PRO A 58 7.58 29.81 -20.66
N GLU A 59 7.73 30.45 -19.48
CA GLU A 59 8.75 31.47 -19.23
C GLU A 59 10.14 30.86 -18.94
N ALA A 60 10.20 29.58 -18.65
CA ALA A 60 11.44 28.90 -18.25
C ALA A 60 12.54 29.00 -19.32
N ALA A 61 12.20 28.79 -20.58
CA ALA A 61 13.16 28.83 -21.67
C ALA A 61 13.77 30.24 -21.90
N GLU A 62 13.01 31.27 -21.59
CA GLU A 62 13.49 32.67 -21.72
C GLU A 62 14.45 33.02 -20.60
N SER A 63 14.18 32.54 -19.39
CA SER A 63 14.98 32.79 -18.20
C SER A 63 16.26 31.94 -18.14
N LEU A 64 16.35 30.85 -18.90
CA LEU A 64 17.44 29.86 -18.83
C LEU A 64 18.83 30.47 -19.04
N GLN A 65 18.98 31.36 -20.02
CA GLN A 65 20.30 31.94 -20.34
C GLN A 65 20.74 32.91 -19.24
N GLU A 66 19.81 33.68 -18.67
CA GLU A 66 20.11 34.58 -17.57
C GLU A 66 20.45 33.79 -16.29
N ALA A 67 19.69 32.71 -15.98
CA ALA A 67 20.02 31.83 -14.86
C ALA A 67 21.45 31.27 -14.98
N ARG A 68 21.82 30.77 -16.16
CA ARG A 68 23.19 30.29 -16.45
C ARG A 68 24.25 31.38 -16.27
N ARG A 69 24.01 32.60 -16.79
CA ARG A 69 24.90 33.72 -16.63
C ARG A 69 25.15 34.05 -15.15
N LEU A 70 24.08 34.15 -14.36
CA LEU A 70 24.18 34.43 -12.93
C LEU A 70 24.97 33.36 -12.17
N ILE A 71 24.76 32.09 -12.51
CA ILE A 71 25.50 30.96 -11.90
C ILE A 71 27.01 31.06 -12.25
N PHE A 72 27.36 31.31 -13.51
CA PHE A 72 28.76 31.43 -13.92
C PHE A 72 29.46 32.69 -13.35
N GLU A 73 28.71 33.73 -13.02
CA GLU A 73 29.21 34.91 -12.33
C GLU A 73 29.32 34.73 -10.80
N GLY A 74 28.93 33.56 -10.26
CA GLY A 74 28.91 33.29 -8.83
C GLY A 74 27.75 33.94 -8.06
N ARG A 75 26.75 34.49 -8.76
CA ARG A 75 25.55 35.14 -8.21
C ARG A 75 24.45 34.13 -7.97
N CYS A 76 24.75 33.07 -7.21
CA CYS A 76 23.87 31.92 -7.03
C CYS A 76 22.53 32.28 -6.40
N ALA A 77 22.51 33.20 -5.42
CA ALA A 77 21.24 33.62 -4.76
C ALA A 77 20.27 34.30 -5.74
N GLU A 78 20.80 35.11 -6.69
CA GLU A 78 19.97 35.75 -7.69
C GLU A 78 19.48 34.75 -8.77
N ALA A 79 20.35 33.79 -9.11
CA ALA A 79 19.95 32.69 -10.01
C ALA A 79 18.84 31.84 -9.38
N GLU A 80 18.95 31.51 -8.09
CA GLU A 80 17.96 30.74 -7.37
C GLU A 80 16.59 31.46 -7.36
N GLU A 81 16.58 32.76 -7.05
CA GLU A 81 15.34 33.55 -7.05
C GLU A 81 14.71 33.65 -8.45
N LEU A 82 15.53 33.80 -9.49
CA LEU A 82 15.06 33.79 -10.87
C LEU A 82 14.46 32.43 -11.24
N ILE A 83 15.15 31.33 -10.91
CA ILE A 83 14.71 29.96 -11.18
C ILE A 83 13.38 29.71 -10.46
N ARG A 84 13.32 30.03 -9.18
CA ARG A 84 12.11 29.84 -8.35
C ARG A 84 10.88 30.55 -8.91
N ARG A 85 11.05 31.75 -9.46
CA ARG A 85 9.92 32.55 -9.98
C ARG A 85 9.51 32.20 -11.40
N GLN A 86 10.46 31.87 -12.27
CA GLN A 86 10.26 31.84 -13.70
C GLN A 86 10.56 30.49 -14.36
N MET A 87 11.11 29.51 -13.63
CA MET A 87 11.50 28.25 -14.24
C MET A 87 10.86 27.03 -13.60
N LEU A 88 10.45 27.11 -12.33
CA LEU A 88 9.77 25.99 -11.66
C LEU A 88 8.32 25.87 -12.15
N GLY A 89 7.82 24.64 -12.13
CA GLY A 89 6.42 24.32 -12.32
C GLY A 89 5.66 24.26 -10.98
N GLU A 90 4.43 23.75 -11.04
CA GLU A 90 3.63 23.47 -9.86
C GLU A 90 4.15 22.19 -9.16
N TYR A 91 3.93 22.09 -7.83
CA TYR A 91 4.21 20.86 -7.09
C TYR A 91 3.45 19.66 -7.65
N GLY A 92 4.12 18.50 -7.59
CA GLY A 92 3.52 17.22 -7.94
C GLY A 92 2.38 16.84 -7.01
N GLU A 93 1.59 15.87 -7.45
CA GLU A 93 0.45 15.36 -6.71
C GLU A 93 0.87 14.29 -5.69
N SER A 94 -0.03 14.00 -4.74
CA SER A 94 0.21 13.10 -3.63
C SER A 94 -0.50 11.77 -3.81
N TYR A 95 0.18 10.68 -3.46
CA TYR A 95 -0.41 9.36 -3.29
C TYR A 95 -1.32 9.34 -2.07
N LEU A 96 -2.49 8.70 -2.16
CA LEU A 96 -3.56 8.80 -1.16
C LEU A 96 -3.99 7.40 -0.67
N PRO A 97 -4.21 7.23 0.65
CA PRO A 97 -4.81 6.01 1.17
C PRO A 97 -6.27 5.89 0.71
N LEU A 98 -6.70 4.68 0.39
CA LEU A 98 -8.13 4.39 0.11
C LEU A 98 -8.97 4.58 1.37
N GLY A 99 -8.49 4.09 2.50
CA GLY A 99 -9.16 4.16 3.79
C GLY A 99 -8.86 2.96 4.68
N ASN A 100 -9.64 2.82 5.75
CA ASN A 100 -9.50 1.72 6.70
C ASN A 100 -10.74 0.82 6.66
N LEU A 101 -10.55 -0.46 6.36
CA LEU A 101 -11.56 -1.49 6.62
C LEU A 101 -11.50 -1.82 8.12
N ASN A 102 -12.60 -1.57 8.81
CA ASN A 102 -12.73 -1.89 10.23
C ASN A 102 -13.66 -3.08 10.39
N ILE A 103 -13.23 -4.10 11.14
CA ILE A 103 -13.98 -5.29 11.49
C ILE A 103 -14.04 -5.36 13.01
N VAL A 104 -15.20 -5.05 13.59
CA VAL A 104 -15.42 -4.99 15.03
C VAL A 104 -16.15 -6.26 15.48
N TYR A 105 -15.59 -6.94 16.47
CA TYR A 105 -16.16 -8.10 17.12
C TYR A 105 -17.06 -7.63 18.28
N LYS A 106 -18.36 -7.53 18.04
CA LYS A 106 -19.33 -7.02 19.03
C LYS A 106 -19.47 -7.93 20.23
N ASN A 107 -19.27 -9.23 20.04
CA ASN A 107 -19.24 -10.20 21.12
C ASN A 107 -18.05 -10.04 22.10
N LEU A 108 -17.01 -9.29 21.71
CA LEU A 108 -15.86 -8.97 22.57
C LEU A 108 -15.87 -7.51 23.08
N GLU A 109 -16.85 -6.68 22.66
CA GLU A 109 -16.82 -5.22 22.89
C GLU A 109 -16.73 -4.83 24.39
N ASP A 110 -17.39 -5.61 25.24
CA ASP A 110 -17.40 -5.36 26.70
C ASP A 110 -16.32 -6.15 27.46
N SER A 111 -15.44 -6.88 26.75
CA SER A 111 -14.35 -7.65 27.35
C SER A 111 -13.02 -6.93 27.30
N GLU A 112 -12.07 -7.32 28.17
CA GLU A 112 -10.69 -6.84 28.11
C GLU A 112 -10.01 -7.20 26.78
N ALA A 113 -10.45 -8.31 26.15
CA ALA A 113 -9.94 -8.78 24.87
C ALA A 113 -10.17 -7.81 23.72
N PHE A 114 -11.14 -6.90 23.82
CA PHE A 114 -11.45 -5.93 22.76
C PHE A 114 -10.22 -5.12 22.31
N ASN A 115 -9.38 -4.74 23.26
CA ASN A 115 -8.13 -4.01 23.00
C ASN A 115 -6.86 -4.86 23.19
N GLY A 116 -7.01 -6.18 23.28
CA GLY A 116 -5.91 -7.13 23.43
C GLY A 116 -5.51 -7.46 24.88
N GLY A 117 -6.26 -6.95 25.89
CA GLY A 117 -6.09 -7.39 27.26
C GLY A 117 -6.70 -8.78 27.48
N GLY A 118 -6.16 -9.58 28.40
CA GLY A 118 -6.73 -10.88 28.77
C GLY A 118 -6.72 -11.96 27.68
N VAL A 119 -6.14 -11.70 26.49
CA VAL A 119 -6.00 -12.71 25.43
C VAL A 119 -4.86 -13.67 25.75
N GLN A 120 -5.00 -14.91 25.31
CA GLN A 120 -3.98 -15.95 25.42
C GLN A 120 -3.58 -16.42 24.02
N ASN A 121 -2.39 -17.03 23.91
CA ASN A 121 -1.87 -17.65 22.70
C ASN A 121 -1.90 -16.70 21.48
N TYR A 122 -1.74 -15.39 21.72
CA TYR A 122 -1.75 -14.41 20.64
C TYR A 122 -0.55 -14.60 19.71
N ARG A 123 -0.82 -14.70 18.40
CA ARG A 123 0.19 -14.75 17.37
C ARG A 123 -0.31 -13.98 16.14
N ARG A 124 0.52 -13.08 15.63
CA ARG A 124 0.33 -12.37 14.37
C ARG A 124 1.54 -12.65 13.48
N SER A 125 1.31 -13.16 12.27
CA SER A 125 2.43 -13.56 11.41
C SER A 125 2.18 -13.28 9.93
N LEU A 126 3.26 -13.22 9.17
CA LEU A 126 3.32 -13.21 7.71
C LEU A 126 4.13 -14.40 7.24
N ASP A 127 3.48 -15.31 6.55
CA ASP A 127 4.13 -16.39 5.81
C ASP A 127 4.68 -15.83 4.50
N LEU A 128 6.01 -15.79 4.36
CA LEU A 128 6.66 -15.28 3.16
C LEU A 128 6.61 -16.26 1.98
N GLU A 129 6.37 -17.54 2.22
CA GLU A 129 6.31 -18.56 1.16
C GLU A 129 4.92 -18.61 0.50
N GLU A 130 3.91 -18.06 1.17
CA GLU A 130 2.53 -18.00 0.67
C GLU A 130 1.99 -16.58 0.48
N ALA A 131 2.68 -15.57 0.99
CA ALA A 131 2.22 -14.17 1.04
C ALA A 131 0.88 -14.01 1.76
N VAL A 132 0.72 -14.70 2.90
CA VAL A 132 -0.50 -14.76 3.70
C VAL A 132 -0.21 -14.27 5.12
N ALA A 133 -1.05 -13.39 5.65
CA ALA A 133 -1.00 -12.97 7.04
C ALA A 133 -2.01 -13.75 7.88
N TYR A 134 -1.59 -14.08 9.10
CA TYR A 134 -2.40 -14.78 10.09
C TYR A 134 -2.47 -13.98 11.39
N VAL A 135 -3.60 -14.07 12.09
CA VAL A 135 -3.77 -13.57 13.44
C VAL A 135 -4.60 -14.59 14.23
N ASP A 136 -3.99 -15.19 15.23
CA ASP A 136 -4.62 -16.19 16.10
C ASP A 136 -4.57 -15.72 17.54
N PHE A 137 -5.64 -15.98 18.30
CA PHE A 137 -5.70 -15.69 19.73
C PHE A 137 -6.87 -16.42 20.40
N ASP A 138 -6.73 -16.64 21.71
CA ASP A 138 -7.81 -17.15 22.54
C ASP A 138 -8.36 -16.03 23.42
N ALA A 139 -9.67 -15.89 23.45
CA ALA A 139 -10.38 -14.92 24.28
C ALA A 139 -11.73 -15.49 24.76
N GLU A 140 -12.09 -15.27 26.03
CA GLU A 140 -13.37 -15.73 26.63
C GLU A 140 -13.63 -17.23 26.42
N GLY A 141 -12.54 -18.03 26.36
CA GLY A 141 -12.64 -19.50 26.15
C GLY A 141 -12.85 -19.93 24.71
N VAL A 142 -12.85 -19.01 23.76
CA VAL A 142 -13.01 -19.24 22.31
C VAL A 142 -11.70 -18.96 21.60
N HIS A 143 -11.32 -19.84 20.66
CA HIS A 143 -10.22 -19.62 19.74
C HIS A 143 -10.70 -18.83 18.52
N TYR A 144 -10.00 -17.74 18.19
CA TYR A 144 -10.24 -16.90 17.02
C TYR A 144 -9.07 -16.97 16.06
N SER A 145 -9.36 -17.04 14.76
CA SER A 145 -8.37 -17.04 13.69
C SER A 145 -8.74 -16.05 12.58
N ARG A 146 -7.71 -15.47 11.97
CA ARG A 146 -7.85 -14.62 10.78
C ARG A 146 -6.78 -15.01 9.78
N GLU A 147 -7.19 -15.15 8.53
CA GLU A 147 -6.29 -15.34 7.41
C GLU A 147 -6.56 -14.25 6.36
N MET A 148 -5.52 -13.55 5.93
CA MET A 148 -5.64 -12.39 5.05
C MET A 148 -4.56 -12.41 3.97
N PHE A 149 -4.98 -12.14 2.73
CA PHE A 149 -4.07 -11.99 1.60
C PHE A 149 -4.63 -11.06 0.53
N VAL A 150 -3.75 -10.61 -0.38
CA VAL A 150 -4.14 -9.79 -1.52
C VAL A 150 -3.79 -10.54 -2.80
N THR A 151 -4.81 -11.08 -3.45
CA THR A 151 -4.60 -11.97 -4.61
C THR A 151 -4.35 -11.17 -5.89
N TYR A 152 -3.26 -11.52 -6.62
CA TYR A 152 -2.99 -10.94 -7.93
C TYR A 152 -3.92 -11.51 -9.01
N PRO A 153 -4.14 -12.84 -9.15
CA PRO A 153 -5.12 -13.35 -10.11
C PRO A 153 -6.54 -12.85 -9.87
N GLY A 154 -6.97 -12.81 -8.60
CA GLY A 154 -8.32 -12.41 -8.21
C GLY A 154 -8.55 -10.90 -8.12
N GLN A 155 -7.49 -10.08 -8.10
CA GLN A 155 -7.56 -8.61 -7.99
C GLN A 155 -8.41 -8.12 -6.80
N ALA A 156 -8.31 -8.79 -5.64
CA ALA A 156 -9.06 -8.51 -4.43
C ALA A 156 -8.21 -8.72 -3.16
N ILE A 157 -8.66 -8.11 -2.07
CA ILE A 157 -8.19 -8.40 -0.72
C ILE A 157 -9.16 -9.43 -0.13
N LEU A 158 -8.66 -10.53 0.40
CA LEU A 158 -9.43 -11.57 1.05
C LEU A 158 -9.18 -11.53 2.56
N VAL A 159 -10.26 -11.69 3.33
CA VAL A 159 -10.22 -11.76 4.79
C VAL A 159 -11.11 -12.92 5.23
N SER A 160 -10.50 -14.00 5.69
CA SER A 160 -11.19 -15.13 6.32
C SER A 160 -11.14 -14.98 7.83
N LEU A 161 -12.27 -15.06 8.48
CA LEU A 161 -12.46 -14.92 9.93
C LEU A 161 -13.06 -16.21 10.48
N GLY A 162 -12.45 -16.75 11.52
CA GLY A 162 -12.87 -17.99 12.16
C GLY A 162 -12.99 -17.85 13.66
N ALA A 163 -13.88 -18.64 14.27
CA ALA A 163 -13.96 -18.89 15.69
C ALA A 163 -14.30 -20.36 15.95
N SER A 164 -13.82 -20.94 17.06
CA SER A 164 -14.10 -22.33 17.42
C SER A 164 -15.58 -22.59 17.73
N GLU A 165 -16.37 -21.55 17.92
CA GLU A 165 -17.81 -21.59 18.19
C GLU A 165 -18.53 -20.49 17.37
N PRO A 166 -19.85 -20.63 17.07
CA PRO A 166 -20.61 -19.64 16.28
C PRO A 166 -21.03 -18.43 17.14
N VAL A 167 -20.05 -17.74 17.72
CA VAL A 167 -20.22 -16.60 18.63
C VAL A 167 -19.85 -15.25 18.02
N MET A 168 -19.29 -15.24 16.83
CA MET A 168 -18.86 -13.97 16.21
C MET A 168 -20.08 -13.14 15.79
N ASP A 169 -20.14 -11.92 16.31
CA ASP A 169 -21.02 -10.85 15.85
C ASP A 169 -20.13 -9.73 15.28
N LEU A 170 -20.06 -9.63 13.97
CA LEU A 170 -19.14 -8.76 13.26
C LEU A 170 -19.83 -7.53 12.69
N VAL A 171 -19.19 -6.39 12.83
CA VAL A 171 -19.56 -5.13 12.14
C VAL A 171 -18.42 -4.71 11.25
N VAL A 172 -18.67 -4.69 9.94
CA VAL A 172 -17.70 -4.30 8.93
C VAL A 172 -18.06 -2.93 8.38
N SER A 173 -17.08 -2.02 8.31
CA SER A 173 -17.24 -0.68 7.77
C SER A 173 -15.97 -0.18 7.11
N LEU A 174 -16.11 0.74 6.16
CA LEU A 174 -15.00 1.45 5.55
C LEU A 174 -14.99 2.90 6.02
N GLY A 175 -13.90 3.33 6.64
CA GLY A 175 -13.59 4.73 6.93
C GLY A 175 -12.60 5.26 5.90
N SER A 176 -12.83 6.46 5.35
CA SER A 176 -11.92 7.05 4.37
C SER A 176 -11.75 8.55 4.62
N LEU A 177 -10.55 9.07 4.42
CA LEU A 177 -10.26 10.50 4.37
C LEU A 177 -10.70 11.11 3.04
N LEU A 178 -10.88 10.30 2.01
CA LEU A 178 -11.43 10.72 0.74
C LEU A 178 -12.94 10.96 0.85
N LYS A 179 -13.50 11.80 -0.02
CA LYS A 179 -14.96 11.97 -0.09
C LYS A 179 -15.59 10.68 -0.61
N CYS A 180 -15.96 9.80 0.31
CA CYS A 180 -16.47 8.47 0.05
C CYS A 180 -17.87 8.29 0.62
N GLN A 181 -18.75 7.64 -0.13
CA GLN A 181 -20.11 7.30 0.27
C GLN A 181 -20.33 5.79 0.19
N MET A 182 -20.94 5.23 1.23
CA MET A 182 -21.32 3.83 1.31
C MET A 182 -22.77 3.65 0.89
N LYS A 183 -23.08 2.57 0.20
CA LYS A 183 -24.43 2.14 -0.15
C LYS A 183 -24.57 0.65 0.12
N GLU A 184 -25.80 0.22 0.39
CA GLU A 184 -26.15 -1.19 0.39
C GLU A 184 -25.99 -1.76 -1.03
N GLY A 185 -25.33 -2.90 -1.10
CA GLY A 185 -25.13 -3.68 -2.31
C GLY A 185 -25.57 -5.13 -2.12
N PRO A 186 -25.64 -5.93 -3.17
CA PRO A 186 -25.90 -7.35 -3.04
C PRO A 186 -24.86 -8.00 -2.10
N GLU A 187 -25.30 -8.67 -1.06
CA GLU A 187 -24.45 -9.39 -0.09
C GLU A 187 -23.32 -8.58 0.53
N GLY A 188 -23.52 -7.26 0.71
CA GLY A 188 -22.49 -6.40 1.31
C GLY A 188 -22.66 -4.91 1.04
N LEU A 189 -21.53 -4.21 0.92
CA LEU A 189 -21.47 -2.76 0.74
C LEU A 189 -20.84 -2.40 -0.60
N ASP A 190 -21.42 -1.42 -1.27
CA ASP A 190 -20.79 -0.68 -2.36
C ASP A 190 -20.30 0.66 -1.84
N PHE A 191 -19.13 1.10 -2.32
CA PHE A 191 -18.63 2.43 -2.02
C PHE A 191 -18.23 3.19 -3.29
N ARG A 192 -18.37 4.51 -3.24
CA ARG A 192 -17.95 5.42 -4.30
C ARG A 192 -17.33 6.66 -3.69
N GLY A 193 -16.24 7.09 -4.28
CA GLY A 193 -15.56 8.27 -3.80
C GLY A 193 -14.83 9.05 -4.88
N LYS A 194 -14.17 10.11 -4.45
CA LYS A 194 -13.30 10.92 -5.31
C LYS A 194 -12.07 11.42 -4.53
N CYS A 195 -10.97 11.55 -5.26
CA CYS A 195 -9.76 12.22 -4.80
C CYS A 195 -9.89 13.74 -4.93
N PRO A 196 -9.11 14.55 -4.20
CA PRO A 196 -9.01 15.98 -4.40
C PRO A 196 -8.37 16.32 -5.77
N GLU A 197 -8.58 17.52 -6.24
CA GLU A 197 -7.92 18.06 -7.46
C GLU A 197 -6.49 18.50 -7.21
N HIS A 198 -6.12 18.71 -5.96
CA HIS A 198 -4.76 18.98 -5.54
C HIS A 198 -4.63 18.76 -4.04
N LEU A 199 -3.44 18.35 -3.62
CA LEU A 199 -3.04 18.25 -2.22
C LEU A 199 -1.60 18.74 -2.08
N ASP A 200 -1.40 19.88 -1.42
CA ASP A 200 -0.07 20.40 -1.12
C ASP A 200 0.72 19.40 -0.26
N PRO A 201 2.04 19.25 -0.51
CA PRO A 201 2.90 18.54 0.42
C PRO A 201 2.89 19.19 1.82
N GLY A 202 2.98 18.37 2.88
CA GLY A 202 2.90 18.85 4.26
C GLY A 202 3.96 19.90 4.64
N TYR A 203 5.10 19.95 3.96
CA TYR A 203 6.13 20.97 4.16
C TYR A 203 5.83 22.31 3.45
N ILE A 204 4.79 22.39 2.61
CA ILE A 204 4.29 23.61 1.98
C ILE A 204 3.08 24.14 2.73
N ARG A 205 2.08 23.29 2.96
CA ARG A 205 0.85 23.62 3.67
C ARG A 205 0.27 22.37 4.31
N GLU A 206 -0.22 22.48 5.52
CA GLU A 206 -0.79 21.35 6.26
C GLU A 206 -2.33 21.48 6.41
N GLY A 207 -2.97 20.35 6.64
CA GLY A 207 -4.38 20.26 7.02
C GLY A 207 -5.36 20.56 5.88
N GLU A 208 -6.53 21.07 6.24
CA GLU A 208 -7.63 21.28 5.30
C GLU A 208 -7.32 22.34 4.23
N GLU A 209 -6.50 23.34 4.56
CA GLU A 209 -6.10 24.40 3.62
C GLU A 209 -5.17 23.90 2.51
N ALA A 210 -4.54 22.72 2.72
CA ALA A 210 -3.70 22.06 1.70
C ALA A 210 -4.52 21.37 0.60
N VAL A 211 -5.84 21.20 0.80
CA VAL A 211 -6.68 20.31 -0.02
C VAL A 211 -7.59 21.13 -0.93
N VAL A 212 -7.45 20.95 -2.23
CA VAL A 212 -8.38 21.53 -3.21
C VAL A 212 -9.36 20.46 -3.69
N TRP A 213 -10.62 20.60 -3.32
CA TRP A 213 -11.70 19.75 -3.81
C TRP A 213 -12.38 20.41 -5.02
N GLY A 214 -12.58 19.62 -6.08
CA GLY A 214 -13.27 20.08 -7.29
C GLY A 214 -13.98 18.91 -8.00
N TYR A 215 -14.19 19.02 -9.29
CA TYR A 215 -14.90 18.01 -10.10
C TYR A 215 -13.97 17.13 -10.95
N ARG A 216 -12.71 17.56 -11.15
CA ARG A 216 -11.71 16.88 -12.01
C ARG A 216 -10.95 15.76 -11.30
N GLY A 217 -10.88 15.79 -9.94
CA GLY A 217 -10.23 14.74 -9.18
C GLY A 217 -10.75 13.34 -9.52
N LYS A 218 -9.86 12.37 -9.52
CA LYS A 218 -10.14 10.98 -9.87
C LYS A 218 -11.32 10.44 -9.07
N ARG A 219 -12.26 9.77 -9.74
CA ARG A 219 -13.36 9.05 -9.13
C ARG A 219 -13.02 7.58 -9.01
N PHE A 220 -13.47 6.96 -7.92
CA PHE A 220 -13.29 5.54 -7.68
C PHE A 220 -14.55 4.89 -7.11
N SER A 221 -14.63 3.59 -7.23
CA SER A 221 -15.66 2.76 -6.61
C SER A 221 -15.07 1.43 -6.19
N GLY A 222 -15.75 0.74 -5.31
CA GLY A 222 -15.38 -0.61 -4.91
C GLY A 222 -16.51 -1.28 -4.16
N LYS A 223 -16.24 -2.50 -3.71
CA LYS A 223 -17.22 -3.34 -3.02
C LYS A 223 -16.57 -4.09 -1.87
N ILE A 224 -17.35 -4.34 -0.84
CA ILE A 224 -17.05 -5.26 0.24
C ILE A 224 -18.15 -6.31 0.21
N ARG A 225 -17.80 -7.59 0.05
CA ARG A 225 -18.75 -8.70 -0.08
C ARG A 225 -18.47 -9.78 0.95
N VAL A 226 -19.53 -10.44 1.40
CA VAL A 226 -19.43 -11.74 2.08
C VAL A 226 -19.45 -12.79 0.97
N LEU A 227 -18.36 -13.54 0.84
CA LEU A 227 -18.24 -14.62 -0.14
C LEU A 227 -18.78 -15.93 0.43
N GLU A 228 -18.44 -16.22 1.68
CA GLU A 228 -18.81 -17.43 2.40
C GLU A 228 -19.05 -17.09 3.87
N GLY A 229 -19.85 -17.90 4.56
CA GLY A 229 -20.10 -17.80 5.99
C GLY A 229 -21.36 -18.52 6.42
N ASP A 230 -21.46 -18.76 7.73
CA ASP A 230 -22.57 -19.44 8.38
C ASP A 230 -23.46 -18.48 9.20
N GLY A 231 -23.13 -17.19 9.21
CA GLY A 231 -23.86 -16.17 9.96
C GLY A 231 -24.98 -15.50 9.18
N LYS A 232 -25.83 -14.76 9.91
CA LYS A 232 -26.86 -13.92 9.30
C LYS A 232 -26.29 -12.59 8.84
N VAL A 233 -26.33 -12.35 7.54
CA VAL A 233 -25.83 -11.12 6.92
C VAL A 233 -26.94 -10.08 6.79
N SER A 234 -26.64 -8.82 7.14
CA SER A 234 -27.51 -7.64 6.89
C SER A 234 -26.68 -6.39 6.70
N VAL A 235 -27.25 -5.39 6.02
CA VAL A 235 -26.65 -4.06 5.92
C VAL A 235 -27.54 -3.07 6.65
N GLU A 236 -26.98 -2.35 7.59
CA GLU A 236 -27.68 -1.38 8.43
C GLU A 236 -26.84 -0.11 8.58
N TYR A 237 -27.41 1.04 8.26
CA TYR A 237 -26.73 2.34 8.39
C TYR A 237 -25.36 2.43 7.70
N GLY A 238 -25.22 1.82 6.52
CA GLY A 238 -23.97 1.80 5.76
C GLY A 238 -22.86 0.92 6.35
N ARG A 239 -23.24 -0.03 7.22
CA ARG A 239 -22.36 -1.03 7.82
C ARG A 239 -22.86 -2.43 7.49
N LEU A 240 -21.94 -3.34 7.24
CA LEU A 240 -22.23 -4.75 7.04
C LEU A 240 -22.19 -5.46 8.39
N TRP A 241 -23.25 -6.20 8.72
CA TRP A 241 -23.39 -7.00 9.92
C TRP A 241 -23.39 -8.47 9.56
N ILE A 242 -22.64 -9.27 10.30
CA ILE A 242 -22.63 -10.74 10.21
C ILE A 242 -22.78 -11.25 11.63
N ARG A 243 -23.90 -11.92 11.94
CA ARG A 243 -24.26 -12.29 13.31
C ARG A 243 -24.33 -13.79 13.51
N GLY A 244 -23.81 -14.25 14.66
CA GLY A 244 -23.89 -15.63 15.10
C GLY A 244 -23.12 -16.58 14.21
N CYS A 245 -21.92 -16.19 13.73
CA CYS A 245 -21.12 -17.02 12.86
C CYS A 245 -19.92 -17.66 13.56
N SER A 246 -19.51 -18.82 13.05
CA SER A 246 -18.20 -19.40 13.33
C SER A 246 -17.20 -19.12 12.21
N ARG A 247 -17.69 -18.81 11.01
CA ARG A 247 -16.87 -18.48 9.85
C ARG A 247 -17.49 -17.36 9.01
N ALA A 248 -16.64 -16.43 8.54
CA ALA A 248 -17.00 -15.44 7.55
C ALA A 248 -15.81 -15.14 6.63
N VAL A 249 -16.04 -15.12 5.32
CA VAL A 249 -15.04 -14.75 4.32
C VAL A 249 -15.50 -13.48 3.61
N LEU A 250 -14.65 -12.45 3.67
CA LEU A 250 -14.89 -11.16 3.04
C LEU A 250 -13.95 -10.97 1.84
N SER A 251 -14.46 -10.31 0.80
CA SER A 251 -13.63 -9.74 -0.27
C SER A 251 -13.79 -8.24 -0.33
N VAL A 252 -12.69 -7.54 -0.66
CA VAL A 252 -12.66 -6.11 -0.95
C VAL A 252 -12.05 -5.89 -2.32
N GLU A 253 -12.80 -5.22 -3.19
CA GLU A 253 -12.30 -4.73 -4.48
C GLU A 253 -12.38 -3.20 -4.52
N ALA A 254 -11.44 -2.57 -5.23
CA ALA A 254 -11.43 -1.13 -5.43
C ALA A 254 -10.91 -0.77 -6.82
N VAL A 255 -11.50 0.28 -7.42
CA VAL A 255 -11.15 0.87 -8.72
C VAL A 255 -11.39 -0.08 -9.90
N ARG A 256 -10.82 -1.26 -9.85
CA ARG A 256 -11.08 -2.32 -10.84
C ARG A 256 -11.89 -3.44 -10.19
N PRO A 257 -12.80 -4.10 -10.92
CA PRO A 257 -13.55 -5.23 -10.39
C PRO A 257 -12.63 -6.41 -10.07
N ALA A 258 -13.01 -7.19 -9.05
CA ALA A 258 -12.38 -8.46 -8.74
C ALA A 258 -12.67 -9.49 -9.84
N SER A 259 -11.77 -10.47 -9.97
CA SER A 259 -11.90 -11.64 -10.84
C SER A 259 -11.74 -12.90 -9.99
N LEU A 260 -12.68 -13.13 -9.07
CA LEU A 260 -12.66 -14.26 -8.15
C LEU A 260 -13.35 -15.46 -8.80
N GLU A 261 -12.69 -16.60 -8.85
CA GLU A 261 -13.19 -17.84 -9.41
C GLU A 261 -13.15 -18.96 -8.37
N GLY A 262 -14.28 -19.66 -8.19
CA GLY A 262 -14.44 -20.76 -7.24
C GLY A 262 -14.73 -20.29 -5.82
N ASP A 263 -14.56 -21.22 -4.89
CA ASP A 263 -14.66 -20.98 -3.46
C ASP A 263 -13.36 -20.39 -2.86
N TYR A 264 -13.39 -20.09 -1.56
CA TYR A 264 -12.24 -19.51 -0.87
C TYR A 264 -10.96 -20.33 -1.03
N GLU A 265 -11.03 -21.64 -0.95
CA GLU A 265 -9.86 -22.54 -1.09
C GLU A 265 -9.26 -22.49 -2.51
N ALA A 266 -10.13 -22.41 -3.52
CA ALA A 266 -9.69 -22.26 -4.91
C ALA A 266 -9.01 -20.91 -5.14
N ILE A 267 -9.57 -19.83 -4.58
CA ILE A 267 -8.99 -18.47 -4.65
C ILE A 267 -7.64 -18.44 -3.93
N ARG A 268 -7.56 -19.01 -2.73
CA ARG A 268 -6.32 -19.09 -1.95
C ARG A 268 -5.24 -19.88 -2.69
N LYS A 269 -5.62 -21.03 -3.24
CA LYS A 269 -4.69 -21.84 -4.04
C LYS A 269 -4.16 -21.07 -5.25
N ALA A 270 -5.02 -20.40 -5.98
CA ALA A 270 -4.62 -19.59 -7.13
C ALA A 270 -3.67 -18.43 -6.73
N HIS A 271 -3.89 -17.80 -5.57
CA HIS A 271 -3.01 -16.79 -5.00
C HIS A 271 -1.61 -17.37 -4.73
N VAL A 272 -1.53 -18.45 -3.97
CA VAL A 272 -0.26 -19.11 -3.59
C VAL A 272 0.49 -19.61 -4.83
N ASP A 273 -0.21 -20.29 -5.75
CA ASP A 273 0.39 -20.79 -6.99
C ASP A 273 0.96 -19.67 -7.87
N ASP A 274 0.31 -18.51 -7.93
CA ASP A 274 0.82 -17.35 -8.68
C ASP A 274 2.04 -16.73 -7.99
N TYR A 275 1.96 -16.49 -6.69
CA TYR A 275 3.01 -15.87 -5.91
C TYR A 275 4.31 -16.70 -5.91
N ARG A 276 4.21 -17.99 -5.68
CA ARG A 276 5.35 -18.92 -5.64
C ARG A 276 6.12 -18.99 -6.96
N LYS A 277 5.50 -18.77 -8.09
CA LYS A 277 6.22 -18.72 -9.38
C LYS A 277 7.35 -17.70 -9.38
N ILE A 278 7.17 -16.60 -8.65
CA ILE A 278 8.18 -15.55 -8.53
C ILE A 278 9.03 -15.78 -7.28
N PHE A 279 8.39 -16.06 -6.14
CA PHE A 279 9.11 -16.17 -4.88
C PHE A 279 10.10 -17.32 -4.84
N ASP A 280 9.74 -18.49 -5.37
CA ASP A 280 10.58 -19.70 -5.34
C ASP A 280 11.74 -19.65 -6.35
N SER A 281 11.87 -18.57 -7.15
CA SER A 281 12.97 -18.41 -8.11
C SER A 281 14.34 -18.22 -7.43
N VAL A 282 14.38 -17.75 -6.17
CA VAL A 282 15.62 -17.52 -5.43
C VAL A 282 15.45 -17.92 -3.97
N GLU A 283 16.37 -18.74 -3.48
CA GLU A 283 16.50 -19.12 -2.08
C GLU A 283 17.85 -18.61 -1.52
N LEU A 284 17.83 -18.07 -0.31
CA LEU A 284 19.05 -17.70 0.43
C LEU A 284 19.01 -18.28 1.83
N TYR A 285 19.89 -19.26 2.07
CA TYR A 285 20.10 -19.85 3.38
C TYR A 285 21.43 -19.38 4.00
N LEU A 286 21.34 -18.65 5.11
CA LEU A 286 22.52 -18.16 5.85
C LEU A 286 22.62 -18.78 7.26
N GLY A 287 21.60 -19.49 7.72
CA GLY A 287 21.53 -20.12 9.02
C GLY A 287 20.11 -20.57 9.36
N GLU A 288 19.98 -21.29 10.49
CA GLU A 288 18.69 -21.77 10.99
C GLU A 288 17.78 -20.58 11.37
N GLN A 289 16.48 -20.72 11.10
CA GLN A 289 15.48 -19.80 11.65
C GLN A 289 15.28 -20.08 13.14
N LEU A 290 15.34 -19.05 13.97
CA LEU A 290 15.06 -19.15 15.39
C LEU A 290 13.55 -19.07 15.64
N GLU A 291 13.05 -19.91 16.56
CA GLU A 291 11.65 -19.87 17.02
C GLU A 291 11.47 -18.75 18.07
N GLN A 292 11.65 -17.51 17.65
CA GLN A 292 11.49 -16.31 18.47
C GLN A 292 10.77 -15.23 17.68
N PRO A 293 9.92 -14.39 18.32
CA PRO A 293 9.28 -13.25 17.67
C PRO A 293 10.30 -12.37 16.94
N THR A 294 9.93 -11.86 15.78
CA THR A 294 10.84 -11.09 14.92
C THR A 294 11.40 -9.84 15.61
N ASP A 295 10.58 -9.14 16.41
CA ASP A 295 11.02 -7.98 17.19
C ASP A 295 12.03 -8.38 18.28
N VAL A 296 11.86 -9.53 18.92
CA VAL A 296 12.83 -10.06 19.91
C VAL A 296 14.16 -10.43 19.23
N ARG A 297 14.13 -11.07 18.05
CA ARG A 297 15.33 -11.37 17.26
C ARG A 297 16.10 -10.10 16.90
N LEU A 298 15.38 -9.04 16.47
CA LEU A 298 15.98 -7.74 16.16
C LEU A 298 16.62 -7.07 17.39
N GLU A 299 15.98 -7.16 18.56
CA GLU A 299 16.54 -6.62 19.81
C GLU A 299 17.78 -7.38 20.24
N ASN A 300 17.75 -8.71 20.16
CA ASN A 300 18.91 -9.55 20.46
C ASN A 300 20.12 -9.22 19.54
N LEU A 301 19.87 -9.02 18.25
CA LEU A 301 20.90 -8.62 17.29
C LEU A 301 21.48 -7.22 17.63
N ARG A 302 20.64 -6.26 18.00
CA ARG A 302 21.07 -4.92 18.46
C ARG A 302 21.92 -4.98 19.72
N ALA A 303 21.66 -5.95 20.60
CA ALA A 303 22.43 -6.18 21.82
C ALA A 303 23.77 -6.91 21.57
N GLY A 304 24.10 -7.22 20.31
CA GLY A 304 25.34 -7.90 19.93
C GLY A 304 25.24 -9.42 19.83
N GLY A 305 24.03 -9.96 19.81
CA GLY A 305 23.80 -11.39 19.52
C GLY A 305 24.04 -11.73 18.04
N GLU A 306 24.08 -13.01 17.73
CA GLU A 306 24.23 -13.54 16.37
C GLU A 306 22.93 -14.19 15.90
N ASP A 307 22.47 -13.87 14.69
CA ASP A 307 21.30 -14.46 14.06
C ASP A 307 21.43 -14.41 12.52
N ASN A 308 22.16 -15.38 11.98
CA ASN A 308 22.35 -15.47 10.52
C ASN A 308 21.05 -15.81 9.78
N GLY A 309 20.13 -16.54 10.41
CA GLY A 309 18.81 -16.83 9.86
C GLY A 309 17.99 -15.56 9.62
N LEU A 310 18.10 -14.56 10.51
CA LEU A 310 17.41 -13.28 10.35
C LEU A 310 17.87 -12.50 9.10
N PHE A 311 19.13 -12.59 8.71
CA PHE A 311 19.61 -11.96 7.47
C PHE A 311 19.01 -12.63 6.23
N GLY A 312 18.89 -13.97 6.22
CA GLY A 312 18.20 -14.70 5.15
C GLY A 312 16.71 -14.33 5.08
N LEU A 313 16.05 -14.24 6.24
CA LEU A 313 14.66 -13.80 6.35
C LEU A 313 14.48 -12.36 5.85
N TYR A 314 15.38 -11.44 6.21
CA TYR A 314 15.35 -10.04 5.77
C TYR A 314 15.52 -9.91 4.24
N PHE A 315 16.41 -10.69 3.65
CA PHE A 315 16.57 -10.75 2.20
C PHE A 315 15.27 -11.20 1.51
N GLN A 316 14.66 -12.29 1.99
CA GLN A 316 13.41 -12.79 1.42
C GLN A 316 12.23 -11.84 1.67
N TYR A 317 12.22 -11.12 2.80
CA TYR A 317 11.22 -10.07 3.06
C TYR A 317 11.36 -8.91 2.08
N GLY A 318 12.59 -8.49 1.73
CA GLY A 318 12.82 -7.49 0.69
C GLY A 318 12.27 -7.93 -0.68
N ARG A 319 12.47 -9.20 -1.06
CA ARG A 319 11.88 -9.78 -2.28
C ARG A 319 10.35 -9.80 -2.22
N TYR A 320 9.79 -10.24 -1.09
CA TYR A 320 8.35 -10.19 -0.84
C TYR A 320 7.77 -8.80 -1.04
N LEU A 321 8.37 -7.77 -0.45
CA LEU A 321 7.89 -6.39 -0.58
C LEU A 321 7.85 -5.92 -2.03
N MET A 322 8.83 -6.29 -2.85
CA MET A 322 8.84 -5.97 -4.27
C MET A 322 7.72 -6.70 -5.02
N ILE A 323 7.53 -8.01 -4.79
CA ILE A 323 6.45 -8.80 -5.41
C ILE A 323 5.08 -8.23 -5.02
N ALA A 324 4.92 -7.84 -3.75
CA ALA A 324 3.67 -7.31 -3.22
C ALA A 324 3.34 -5.88 -3.70
N SER A 325 4.35 -5.10 -4.12
CA SER A 325 4.17 -3.69 -4.49
C SER A 325 4.39 -3.38 -5.98
N SER A 326 4.80 -4.36 -6.80
CA SER A 326 5.09 -4.14 -8.22
C SER A 326 4.79 -5.37 -9.06
N ARG A 327 3.66 -5.36 -9.74
CA ARG A 327 3.21 -6.44 -10.62
C ARG A 327 2.70 -5.84 -11.94
N LYS A 328 2.76 -6.61 -13.01
CA LYS A 328 2.32 -6.18 -14.34
C LYS A 328 0.95 -5.51 -14.33
N GLY A 329 0.86 -4.32 -14.93
CA GLY A 329 -0.37 -3.53 -15.02
C GLY A 329 -0.68 -2.68 -13.79
N SER A 330 0.25 -2.60 -12.81
CA SER A 330 0.25 -1.61 -11.71
C SER A 330 1.14 -0.41 -12.04
N PHE A 331 1.10 0.63 -11.22
CA PHE A 331 2.20 1.60 -11.13
C PHE A 331 3.42 0.96 -10.46
N PRO A 332 4.64 1.50 -10.66
CA PRO A 332 5.81 1.03 -9.92
C PRO A 332 5.69 1.35 -8.44
N ALA A 333 6.44 0.62 -7.61
CA ALA A 333 6.55 0.91 -6.18
C ALA A 333 7.02 2.36 -5.97
N ASN A 334 6.24 3.15 -5.22
CA ASN A 334 6.57 4.53 -4.86
C ASN A 334 7.50 4.59 -3.63
N LEU A 335 7.69 5.77 -3.00
CA LEU A 335 8.55 5.93 -1.81
C LEU A 335 8.15 5.01 -0.64
N GLN A 336 6.90 4.59 -0.57
CA GLN A 336 6.36 3.69 0.47
C GLN A 336 5.89 2.33 -0.09
N GLY A 337 6.40 1.93 -1.25
CA GLY A 337 5.87 0.76 -1.97
C GLY A 337 4.48 1.06 -2.52
N ILE A 338 3.44 0.50 -1.89
CA ILE A 338 2.02 0.86 -2.11
C ILE A 338 1.31 1.17 -0.79
N TRP A 339 2.02 1.09 0.35
CA TRP A 339 1.43 1.20 1.69
C TRP A 339 1.59 2.61 2.25
N SER A 340 0.52 3.37 2.28
CA SER A 340 0.45 4.69 2.92
C SER A 340 -0.83 4.79 3.74
N TRP A 341 -0.73 5.36 4.93
CA TRP A 341 -1.88 5.61 5.81
C TRP A 341 -2.12 7.10 6.02
N GLN A 342 -1.13 7.91 5.70
CA GLN A 342 -1.16 9.36 5.92
C GLN A 342 -1.86 10.07 4.75
N TRP A 343 -2.64 11.08 5.09
CA TRP A 343 -3.23 12.02 4.14
C TRP A 343 -2.15 12.79 3.36
N GLN A 344 -1.18 13.35 4.08
CA GLN A 344 0.00 14.01 3.53
C GLN A 344 1.22 13.16 3.87
N ALA A 345 1.47 12.14 3.08
CA ALA A 345 2.63 11.27 3.25
C ALA A 345 3.94 12.08 3.06
N PRO A 346 5.03 11.68 3.73
CA PRO A 346 6.35 12.26 3.49
C PRO A 346 6.68 12.29 1.99
N TRP A 347 7.09 13.45 1.50
CA TRP A 347 7.35 13.70 0.07
C TRP A 347 6.21 13.24 -0.86
N SER A 348 4.96 13.41 -0.41
CA SER A 348 3.76 13.01 -1.16
C SER A 348 3.70 11.53 -1.54
N SER A 349 4.58 10.69 -1.00
CA SER A 349 4.82 9.30 -1.43
C SER A 349 4.97 9.17 -2.95
N ASN A 350 5.67 10.13 -3.58
CA ASN A 350 5.84 10.23 -5.02
C ASN A 350 6.90 9.25 -5.55
N TRP A 351 7.17 9.30 -6.85
CA TRP A 351 8.32 8.66 -7.45
C TRP A 351 9.46 9.65 -7.57
N THR A 352 10.42 9.54 -6.63
CA THR A 352 11.65 10.33 -6.68
C THR A 352 12.61 9.66 -7.66
N THR A 353 12.65 10.19 -8.87
CA THR A 353 13.28 9.55 -10.05
C THR A 353 14.78 9.75 -10.14
N ASN A 354 15.38 10.55 -9.28
CA ASN A 354 16.83 10.75 -9.25
C ASN A 354 17.59 9.72 -8.40
N ILE A 355 16.90 8.93 -7.57
CA ILE A 355 17.53 7.86 -6.78
C ILE A 355 16.53 6.84 -6.21
N ASN A 356 15.46 7.24 -5.52
CA ASN A 356 14.63 6.31 -4.75
C ASN A 356 13.90 5.30 -5.63
N LEU A 357 13.30 5.74 -6.73
CA LEU A 357 12.65 4.84 -7.69
C LEU A 357 13.67 3.85 -8.26
N GLU A 358 14.85 4.31 -8.62
CA GLU A 358 15.95 3.49 -9.14
C GLU A 358 16.39 2.45 -8.09
N MET A 359 16.63 2.88 -6.84
CA MET A 359 17.06 1.99 -5.74
C MET A 359 16.05 0.90 -5.43
N ASN A 360 14.76 1.19 -5.48
CA ASN A 360 13.73 0.19 -5.29
C ASN A 360 13.89 -0.99 -6.26
N TYR A 361 14.33 -0.72 -7.49
CA TYR A 361 14.42 -1.71 -8.57
C TYR A 361 15.82 -2.27 -8.82
N TRP A 362 16.88 -1.73 -8.22
CA TRP A 362 18.24 -2.24 -8.41
C TRP A 362 18.40 -3.75 -8.13
N PRO A 363 17.77 -4.32 -7.08
CA PRO A 363 17.92 -5.74 -6.81
C PRO A 363 17.04 -6.63 -7.72
N ALA A 364 16.07 -6.08 -8.44
CA ALA A 364 15.04 -6.87 -9.10
C ALA A 364 15.62 -7.94 -10.05
N MET A 365 16.50 -7.55 -10.97
CA MET A 365 17.08 -8.49 -11.95
C MET A 365 18.03 -9.50 -11.30
N SER A 366 18.82 -9.09 -10.31
CA SER A 366 19.79 -9.96 -9.65
C SER A 366 19.15 -10.90 -8.61
N CYS A 367 17.94 -10.59 -8.16
CA CYS A 367 17.22 -11.36 -7.14
C CYS A 367 16.00 -12.14 -7.70
N GLY A 368 15.96 -12.43 -9.02
CA GLY A 368 14.91 -13.23 -9.64
C GLY A 368 13.53 -12.57 -9.59
N LEU A 369 13.46 -11.25 -9.78
CA LEU A 369 12.24 -10.44 -9.73
C LEU A 369 12.02 -9.66 -11.04
N GLU A 370 12.48 -10.19 -12.17
CA GLU A 370 12.34 -9.55 -13.48
C GLU A 370 10.89 -9.26 -13.86
N GLU A 371 9.92 -10.09 -13.43
CA GLU A 371 8.49 -9.85 -13.66
C GLU A 371 7.99 -8.58 -12.96
N CYS A 372 8.65 -8.17 -11.87
CA CYS A 372 8.33 -6.95 -11.13
C CYS A 372 8.84 -5.67 -11.81
N MET A 373 9.66 -5.80 -12.88
CA MET A 373 10.22 -4.66 -13.61
C MET A 373 9.25 -4.02 -14.60
N GLU A 374 8.22 -4.73 -15.03
CA GLU A 374 7.30 -4.23 -16.06
C GLU A 374 6.65 -2.89 -15.69
N PRO A 375 6.13 -2.68 -14.46
CA PRO A 375 5.59 -1.37 -14.07
C PRO A 375 6.60 -0.24 -14.16
N TYR A 376 7.86 -0.50 -13.79
CA TYR A 376 8.95 0.47 -13.88
C TYR A 376 9.21 0.86 -15.34
N PHE A 377 9.36 -0.10 -16.24
CA PHE A 377 9.62 0.20 -17.65
C PHE A 377 8.45 0.95 -18.30
N SER A 378 7.22 0.49 -18.09
CA SER A 378 6.03 1.15 -18.62
C SER A 378 5.89 2.59 -18.11
N TYR A 379 6.25 2.83 -16.85
CA TYR A 379 6.21 4.17 -16.25
C TYR A 379 7.31 5.09 -16.84
N VAL A 380 8.54 4.60 -16.98
CA VAL A 380 9.66 5.36 -17.57
C VAL A 380 9.38 5.70 -19.03
N GLU A 381 8.78 4.80 -19.81
CA GLU A 381 8.36 5.09 -21.18
C GLU A 381 7.36 6.25 -21.23
N LYS A 382 6.38 6.26 -20.32
CA LYS A 382 5.42 7.37 -20.22
C LYS A 382 6.07 8.69 -19.77
N LEU A 383 6.99 8.63 -18.83
CA LEU A 383 7.77 9.82 -18.45
C LEU A 383 8.58 10.34 -19.62
N ALA A 384 9.16 9.47 -20.45
CA ALA A 384 9.91 9.88 -21.64
C ALA A 384 9.01 10.59 -22.65
N GLU A 385 7.80 10.07 -22.92
CA GLU A 385 6.81 10.73 -23.79
C GLU A 385 6.44 12.13 -23.28
N HIS A 386 6.08 12.27 -21.99
CA HIS A 386 5.73 13.56 -21.39
C HIS A 386 6.94 14.52 -21.30
N GLY A 387 8.11 13.95 -21.08
CA GLY A 387 9.37 14.70 -21.00
C GLY A 387 9.79 15.39 -22.29
N GLU A 388 9.34 14.93 -23.46
CA GLU A 388 9.57 15.60 -24.74
C GLU A 388 8.93 16.99 -24.77
N HIS A 389 7.70 17.10 -24.23
CA HIS A 389 7.03 18.39 -24.11
C HIS A 389 7.76 19.33 -23.15
N THR A 390 8.17 18.82 -21.99
CA THR A 390 8.95 19.60 -21.01
C THR A 390 10.29 20.06 -21.60
N ALA A 391 11.00 19.20 -22.34
CA ALA A 391 12.25 19.56 -23.00
C ALA A 391 12.05 20.70 -24.03
N ALA A 392 10.97 20.62 -24.81
CA ALA A 392 10.65 21.63 -25.81
C ALA A 392 10.26 22.98 -25.19
N VAL A 393 9.36 22.97 -24.18
CA VAL A 393 8.83 24.19 -23.58
C VAL A 393 9.82 24.85 -22.63
N ASN A 394 10.32 24.10 -21.64
CA ASN A 394 11.19 24.67 -20.60
C ASN A 394 12.62 24.96 -21.08
N TYR A 395 13.12 24.25 -22.11
CA TYR A 395 14.54 24.30 -22.48
C TYR A 395 14.78 24.58 -23.96
N ARG A 396 13.74 24.60 -24.82
CA ARG A 396 13.85 24.71 -26.31
C ARG A 396 14.79 23.65 -26.89
N CYS A 397 14.76 22.43 -26.30
CA CYS A 397 15.59 21.31 -26.69
C CYS A 397 14.76 20.19 -27.31
N ARG A 398 15.42 19.36 -28.15
CA ARG A 398 14.89 18.08 -28.60
C ARG A 398 15.23 16.99 -27.56
N GLY A 399 14.53 15.87 -27.64
CA GLY A 399 14.68 14.77 -26.72
C GLY A 399 13.74 14.88 -25.53
N SER A 400 13.99 14.16 -24.47
CA SER A 400 13.16 14.09 -23.28
C SER A 400 13.92 14.54 -22.05
N VAL A 401 13.22 15.12 -21.07
CA VAL A 401 13.79 15.48 -19.77
C VAL A 401 12.84 15.05 -18.65
N GLN A 402 13.40 14.47 -17.62
CA GLN A 402 12.72 14.16 -16.36
C GLN A 402 13.47 14.88 -15.23
N HIS A 403 12.72 15.55 -14.36
CA HIS A 403 13.24 16.10 -13.11
C HIS A 403 13.01 15.13 -11.94
N HIS A 404 13.51 15.47 -10.75
CA HIS A 404 13.67 14.54 -9.65
C HIS A 404 12.40 13.91 -9.10
N ASN A 405 11.21 14.51 -9.30
CA ASN A 405 9.93 13.99 -8.81
C ASN A 405 8.95 13.76 -9.96
N ALA A 406 8.13 12.73 -9.80
CA ALA A 406 7.04 12.41 -10.70
C ALA A 406 5.83 11.91 -9.90
N ASP A 407 4.64 11.94 -10.50
CA ASP A 407 3.37 11.51 -9.94
C ASP A 407 2.57 10.64 -10.93
N ALA A 408 1.34 10.25 -10.58
CA ALA A 408 0.49 9.43 -11.44
C ALA A 408 0.05 10.10 -12.74
N TRP A 409 0.33 11.39 -12.89
CA TRP A 409 0.03 12.20 -14.08
C TRP A 409 1.26 12.40 -14.96
N TYR A 410 2.32 11.63 -14.69
CA TYR A 410 3.59 11.67 -15.43
C TYR A 410 4.22 13.06 -15.49
N THR A 411 4.17 13.78 -14.36
CA THR A 411 4.79 15.10 -14.24
C THR A 411 6.31 14.99 -14.43
N THR A 412 6.85 15.78 -15.36
CA THR A 412 8.28 15.80 -15.72
C THR A 412 8.93 17.17 -15.50
N THR A 413 8.16 18.18 -15.07
CA THR A 413 8.64 19.55 -14.83
C THR A 413 9.45 19.66 -13.54
N PRO A 414 10.40 20.62 -13.44
CA PRO A 414 11.05 20.95 -12.18
C PRO A 414 10.03 21.59 -11.22
N MET A 415 10.09 21.22 -9.94
CA MET A 415 9.18 21.72 -8.91
C MET A 415 9.93 22.02 -7.62
#